data_90ee0d647a15d21de7d951e3f0c37c7d
#
_entry.id   90ee0d647a15d21de7d951e3f0c37c7d
#
_cell.length_a   1.000
_cell.length_b   1.000
_cell.length_c   1.000
_cell.angle_alpha   90.00
_cell.angle_beta   90.00
_cell.angle_gamma   90.00
#
_symmetry.space_group_name_H-M   'P 1'
#
loop_
_entity.id
_entity.type
_entity.pdbx_description
1 polymer ?
#
loop_
_entity_poly.entity_id
_entity_poly.type
_entity_poly.pdbx_seq_one_letter_code
_entity_poly.pdbx_strand_id
1 'polypeptide(L)'
;MRRLFSVAAICLIVCFMLCSCGKVNGYKKKDLVPVNEDAGRDSILVFAVDHNEGKDITVKIKNLTDDVFCYGEYYSIQVFIDGVWYYVPMVNENVVHDLGHELQPGQSYALTYSLYPYGGKLYPGHYRIACCGIGDGANNYYAEFNVMADMSYKWETVEPTGS
;
A
#
# COMPACT_ATOMS: atom_id res chain seq x y z
N MET A 1 52.56 -18.04 2.38
CA MET A 1 51.31 -18.73 2.00
C MET A 1 50.06 -18.32 2.82
N ARG A 2 50.16 -18.02 4.12
CA ARG A 2 48.99 -17.63 4.97
C ARG A 2 48.31 -16.30 4.60
N ARG A 3 49.03 -15.34 4.01
CA ARG A 3 48.45 -14.02 3.65
C ARG A 3 47.65 -14.00 2.34
N LEU A 4 47.91 -14.91 1.42
CA LEU A 4 47.20 -15.04 0.16
C LEU A 4 45.77 -15.60 0.34
N PHE A 5 45.57 -16.52 1.30
CA PHE A 5 44.28 -17.07 1.62
C PHE A 5 43.33 -16.04 2.25
N SER A 6 43.87 -15.07 3.02
CA SER A 6 43.07 -14.02 3.66
C SER A 6 42.48 -13.02 2.66
N VAL A 7 43.24 -12.66 1.62
CA VAL A 7 42.78 -11.71 0.60
C VAL A 7 41.73 -12.34 -0.33
N ALA A 8 41.92 -13.62 -0.69
CA ALA A 8 40.92 -14.34 -1.51
C ALA A 8 39.59 -14.53 -0.78
N ALA A 9 39.63 -14.83 0.54
CA ALA A 9 38.42 -14.95 1.35
C ALA A 9 37.66 -13.62 1.49
N ILE A 10 38.35 -12.49 1.64
CA ILE A 10 37.74 -11.16 1.71
C ILE A 10 37.13 -10.76 0.37
N CYS A 11 37.80 -11.03 -0.76
CA CYS A 11 37.22 -10.77 -2.10
C CYS A 11 35.97 -11.62 -2.35
N LEU A 12 35.93 -12.88 -1.90
CA LEU A 12 34.72 -13.72 -2.05
C LEU A 12 33.56 -13.20 -1.22
N ILE A 13 33.77 -12.71 0.00
CA ILE A 13 32.73 -12.13 0.84
C ILE A 13 32.22 -10.82 0.23
N VAL A 14 33.10 -9.98 -0.31
CA VAL A 14 32.70 -8.72 -0.98
C VAL A 14 31.94 -8.99 -2.28
N CYS A 15 32.31 -10.01 -3.06
CA CYS A 15 31.53 -10.42 -4.25
C CYS A 15 30.14 -10.94 -3.90
N PHE A 16 29.97 -11.65 -2.77
CA PHE A 16 28.64 -12.09 -2.33
C PHE A 16 27.73 -10.93 -1.89
N MET A 17 28.31 -9.84 -1.39
CA MET A 17 27.55 -8.63 -1.02
C MET A 17 27.11 -7.77 -2.23
N LEU A 18 27.75 -7.92 -3.39
CA LEU A 18 27.44 -7.13 -4.59
C LEU A 18 26.45 -7.82 -5.53
N CYS A 19 26.08 -9.07 -5.29
CA CYS A 19 25.12 -9.82 -6.11
C CYS A 19 23.70 -9.82 -5.56
N SER A 20 23.34 -8.84 -4.70
CA SER A 20 21.94 -8.62 -4.32
C SER A 20 21.23 -7.76 -5.38
N CYS A 21 21.31 -8.17 -6.65
CA CYS A 21 20.37 -7.74 -7.68
C CYS A 21 19.05 -8.50 -7.43
N GLY A 22 18.38 -8.20 -6.29
CA GLY A 22 17.30 -8.98 -5.75
C GLY A 22 15.94 -8.32 -5.97
N LYS A 23 14.97 -9.16 -6.19
CA LYS A 23 13.58 -8.84 -5.96
C LYS A 23 13.40 -8.60 -4.46
N VAL A 24 12.74 -7.52 -4.09
CA VAL A 24 12.34 -7.25 -2.71
C VAL A 24 10.83 -7.47 -2.64
N ASN A 25 10.38 -8.36 -1.77
CA ASN A 25 8.96 -8.76 -1.67
C ASN A 25 8.33 -9.09 -3.03
N GLY A 26 9.05 -9.84 -3.90
CA GLY A 26 8.56 -10.21 -5.23
C GLY A 26 8.68 -9.14 -6.32
N TYR A 27 8.89 -7.88 -5.96
CA TYR A 27 9.05 -6.76 -6.90
C TYR A 27 10.52 -6.55 -7.29
N LYS A 28 10.76 -6.05 -8.50
CA LYS A 28 12.12 -5.62 -8.89
C LYS A 28 12.39 -4.25 -8.27
N LYS A 29 13.45 -4.12 -7.49
CA LYS A 29 13.78 -2.88 -6.77
C LYS A 29 13.84 -1.64 -7.68
N LYS A 30 14.25 -1.78 -8.93
CA LYS A 30 14.32 -0.70 -9.92
C LYS A 30 12.95 -0.16 -10.36
N ASP A 31 11.88 -0.95 -10.18
CA ASP A 31 10.52 -0.59 -10.58
C ASP A 31 9.73 0.03 -9.40
N LEU A 32 10.35 0.12 -8.21
CA LEU A 32 9.76 0.68 -7.02
C LEU A 32 10.03 2.18 -6.94
N VAL A 33 8.97 2.97 -6.79
CA VAL A 33 9.02 4.43 -6.61
C VAL A 33 8.64 4.74 -5.16
N PRO A 34 9.49 5.45 -4.40
CA PRO A 34 9.16 5.86 -3.03
C PRO A 34 7.92 6.76 -3.00
N VAL A 35 7.12 6.60 -1.96
CA VAL A 35 5.96 7.46 -1.70
C VAL A 35 6.43 8.69 -0.94
N ASN A 36 6.12 9.88 -1.46
CA ASN A 36 6.41 11.18 -0.85
C ASN A 36 5.11 11.95 -0.57
N GLU A 37 4.08 11.25 -0.15
CA GLU A 37 2.76 11.82 0.12
C GLU A 37 2.54 11.96 1.63
N ASP A 38 1.87 13.02 2.02
CA ASP A 38 1.45 13.21 3.41
C ASP A 38 0.25 12.32 3.73
N ALA A 39 0.19 11.86 4.98
CA ALA A 39 -0.97 11.12 5.49
C ALA A 39 -2.19 12.04 5.63
N GLY A 40 -3.38 11.48 5.45
CA GLY A 40 -4.63 12.19 5.71
C GLY A 40 -4.82 12.52 7.19
N ARG A 41 -5.89 13.27 7.48
CA ARG A 41 -6.26 13.64 8.84
C ARG A 41 -6.87 12.45 9.59
N ASP A 42 -6.63 12.35 10.89
CA ASP A 42 -7.17 11.28 11.75
C ASP A 42 -8.71 11.20 11.80
N SER A 43 -9.38 12.30 11.40
CA SER A 43 -10.84 12.40 11.39
C SER A 43 -11.53 11.73 10.18
N ILE A 44 -10.77 11.21 9.22
CA ILE A 44 -11.29 10.35 8.15
C ILE A 44 -10.71 8.95 8.36
N LEU A 45 -11.54 8.02 8.77
CA LEU A 45 -11.14 6.63 8.96
C LEU A 45 -11.32 5.86 7.66
N VAL A 46 -10.26 5.16 7.25
CA VAL A 46 -10.30 4.20 6.16
C VAL A 46 -9.85 2.85 6.70
N PHE A 47 -10.67 1.85 6.55
CA PHE A 47 -10.36 0.49 6.97
C PHE A 47 -10.90 -0.52 5.97
N ALA A 48 -10.15 -1.59 5.79
CA ALA A 48 -10.59 -2.65 4.92
C ALA A 48 -11.56 -3.58 5.65
N VAL A 49 -12.58 -4.03 4.94
CA VAL A 49 -13.66 -4.86 5.51
C VAL A 49 -13.75 -6.23 4.86
N ASP A 50 -13.30 -6.36 3.61
CA ASP A 50 -13.38 -7.63 2.88
C ASP A 50 -12.37 -7.66 1.71
N HIS A 51 -12.03 -8.87 1.27
CA HIS A 51 -11.28 -9.12 0.05
C HIS A 51 -11.89 -10.33 -0.67
N ASN A 52 -12.10 -10.22 -1.95
CA ASN A 52 -12.66 -11.29 -2.76
C ASN A 52 -11.53 -12.15 -3.36
N GLU A 53 -11.10 -13.20 -2.65
CA GLU A 53 -10.11 -14.19 -3.09
C GLU A 53 -8.86 -13.57 -3.77
N GLY A 54 -8.40 -12.43 -3.27
CA GLY A 54 -7.23 -11.73 -3.79
C GLY A 54 -7.42 -10.97 -5.10
N LYS A 55 -8.66 -10.80 -5.58
CA LYS A 55 -8.95 -10.04 -6.81
C LYS A 55 -9.35 -8.61 -6.56
N ASP A 56 -10.05 -8.36 -5.46
CA ASP A 56 -10.59 -7.06 -5.10
C ASP A 56 -10.40 -6.79 -3.61
N ILE A 57 -10.31 -5.52 -3.23
CA ILE A 57 -10.20 -5.06 -1.84
C ILE A 57 -11.36 -4.12 -1.58
N THR A 58 -12.22 -4.46 -0.64
CA THR A 58 -13.27 -3.55 -0.17
C THR A 58 -12.79 -2.78 1.06
N VAL A 59 -12.81 -1.46 0.96
CA VAL A 59 -12.53 -0.55 2.08
C VAL A 59 -13.78 0.20 2.48
N LYS A 60 -13.89 0.51 3.76
CA LYS A 60 -14.93 1.37 4.30
C LYS A 60 -14.31 2.69 4.72
N ILE A 61 -14.87 3.79 4.22
CA ILE A 61 -14.51 5.15 4.59
C ILE A 61 -15.57 5.65 5.57
N LYS A 62 -15.15 6.25 6.67
CA LYS A 62 -16.03 6.89 7.66
C LYS A 62 -15.58 8.32 7.90
N ASN A 63 -16.51 9.26 7.72
CA ASN A 63 -16.30 10.68 8.03
C ASN A 63 -16.60 10.93 9.52
N LEU A 64 -15.56 11.29 10.27
CA LEU A 64 -15.68 11.71 11.68
C LEU A 64 -15.57 13.22 11.87
N THR A 65 -15.52 14.00 10.77
CA THR A 65 -15.52 15.45 10.81
C THR A 65 -16.94 16.00 10.94
N ASP A 66 -17.06 17.27 11.26
CA ASP A 66 -18.33 18.00 11.27
C ASP A 66 -18.69 18.57 9.87
N ASP A 67 -17.80 18.41 8.87
CA ASP A 67 -17.92 18.90 7.52
C ASP A 67 -18.17 17.76 6.51
N VAL A 68 -18.73 18.09 5.35
CA VAL A 68 -18.85 17.16 4.23
C VAL A 68 -17.46 16.79 3.72
N PHE A 69 -17.18 15.50 3.63
CA PHE A 69 -15.95 14.99 3.06
C PHE A 69 -16.15 14.56 1.61
N CYS A 70 -15.34 15.11 0.71
CA CYS A 70 -15.36 14.75 -0.70
C CYS A 70 -14.17 13.81 -1.01
N TYR A 71 -14.43 12.73 -1.75
CA TYR A 71 -13.40 11.76 -2.14
C TYR A 71 -13.65 11.21 -3.56
N GLY A 72 -12.58 10.70 -4.18
CA GLY A 72 -12.62 10.11 -5.52
C GLY A 72 -12.51 8.58 -5.49
N GLU A 73 -12.67 7.99 -6.65
CA GLU A 73 -12.48 6.54 -6.85
C GLU A 73 -11.04 6.17 -7.16
N TYR A 74 -10.15 7.14 -7.32
CA TYR A 74 -8.73 6.86 -7.52
C TYR A 74 -8.11 6.26 -6.26
N TYR A 75 -7.27 5.26 -6.47
CA TYR A 75 -6.53 4.59 -5.39
C TYR A 75 -5.14 4.18 -5.86
N SER A 76 -4.26 3.96 -4.91
CA SER A 76 -2.98 3.32 -5.13
C SER A 76 -2.73 2.24 -4.09
N ILE A 77 -1.98 1.19 -4.46
CA ILE A 77 -1.49 0.20 -3.51
C ILE A 77 -0.02 0.48 -3.28
N GLN A 78 0.35 0.48 -2.00
CA GLN A 78 1.70 0.75 -1.57
C GLN A 78 2.20 -0.42 -0.72
N VAL A 79 3.49 -0.73 -0.82
CA VAL A 79 4.17 -1.79 -0.07
C VAL A 79 5.23 -1.21 0.84
N PHE A 80 5.30 -1.71 2.08
CA PHE A 80 6.29 -1.27 3.06
C PHE A 80 7.53 -2.15 2.98
N ILE A 81 8.69 -1.55 2.73
CA ILE A 81 9.97 -2.23 2.58
C ILE A 81 11.06 -1.41 3.26
N ASP A 82 11.80 -2.03 4.18
CA ASP A 82 12.95 -1.42 4.85
C ASP A 82 12.66 -0.02 5.45
N GLY A 83 11.48 0.16 6.02
CA GLY A 83 11.08 1.43 6.66
C GLY A 83 10.50 2.48 5.71
N VAL A 84 10.31 2.17 4.44
CA VAL A 84 9.82 3.10 3.42
C VAL A 84 8.62 2.52 2.68
N TRP A 85 7.62 3.34 2.42
CA TRP A 85 6.51 3.01 1.53
C TRP A 85 6.90 3.22 0.07
N TYR A 86 6.53 2.26 -0.79
CA TYR A 86 6.71 2.32 -2.24
C TYR A 86 5.41 2.04 -2.95
N TYR A 87 5.19 2.71 -4.08
CA TYR A 87 4.10 2.35 -4.98
C TYR A 87 4.31 0.96 -5.55
N VAL A 88 3.29 0.11 -5.47
CA VAL A 88 3.25 -1.16 -6.19
C VAL A 88 3.12 -0.85 -7.69
N PRO A 89 4.02 -1.36 -8.55
CA PRO A 89 3.96 -1.09 -9.98
C PRO A 89 2.66 -1.65 -10.60
N MET A 90 1.99 -0.82 -11.36
CA MET A 90 0.87 -1.26 -12.19
C MET A 90 1.41 -1.96 -13.44
N VAL A 91 0.80 -3.08 -13.79
CA VAL A 91 1.15 -3.90 -14.98
C VAL A 91 0.03 -3.87 -16.02
N ASN A 92 -1.16 -3.41 -15.64
CA ASN A 92 -2.31 -3.18 -16.50
C ASN A 92 -2.80 -1.75 -16.32
N GLU A 93 -3.59 -1.27 -17.28
CA GLU A 93 -4.22 0.04 -17.15
C GLU A 93 -5.21 0.06 -15.97
N ASN A 94 -5.16 1.12 -15.19
CA ASN A 94 -6.15 1.40 -14.15
C ASN A 94 -7.20 2.35 -14.75
N VAL A 95 -8.33 1.79 -15.13
CA VAL A 95 -9.47 2.59 -15.58
C VAL A 95 -10.34 2.88 -14.36
N VAL A 96 -10.21 4.07 -13.81
CA VAL A 96 -11.11 4.59 -12.79
C VAL A 96 -12.00 5.66 -13.40
N HIS A 97 -13.23 5.72 -12.95
CA HIS A 97 -14.11 6.84 -13.30
C HIS A 97 -13.72 8.03 -12.40
N ASP A 98 -13.60 9.21 -13.00
CA ASP A 98 -13.33 10.45 -12.26
C ASP A 98 -14.64 10.97 -11.64
N LEU A 99 -15.20 10.17 -10.73
CA LEU A 99 -16.41 10.48 -9.99
C LEU A 99 -16.04 10.96 -8.59
N GLY A 100 -16.52 12.15 -8.25
CA GLY A 100 -16.47 12.65 -6.87
C GLY A 100 -17.67 12.14 -6.08
N HIS A 101 -17.42 11.72 -4.85
CA HIS A 101 -18.42 11.29 -3.87
C HIS A 101 -18.41 12.22 -2.67
N GLU A 102 -19.59 12.43 -2.07
CA GLU A 102 -19.74 13.18 -0.83
C GLU A 102 -20.15 12.25 0.31
N LEU A 103 -19.51 12.44 1.46
CA LEU A 103 -19.79 11.71 2.68
C LEU A 103 -20.13 12.71 3.78
N GLN A 104 -21.39 12.70 4.24
CA GLN A 104 -21.85 13.58 5.30
C GLN A 104 -21.20 13.23 6.65
N PRO A 105 -21.17 14.17 7.62
CA PRO A 105 -20.70 13.89 8.97
C PRO A 105 -21.31 12.61 9.56
N GLY A 106 -20.46 11.76 10.12
CA GLY A 106 -20.85 10.48 10.73
C GLY A 106 -21.21 9.36 9.76
N GLN A 107 -21.33 9.63 8.46
CA GLN A 107 -21.63 8.61 7.47
C GLN A 107 -20.44 7.73 7.14
N SER A 108 -20.75 6.53 6.61
CA SER A 108 -19.77 5.59 6.08
C SER A 108 -20.20 5.10 4.70
N TYR A 109 -19.20 4.83 3.87
CA TYR A 109 -19.40 4.22 2.56
C TYR A 109 -18.36 3.14 2.29
N ALA A 110 -18.70 2.12 1.51
CA ALA A 110 -17.79 1.06 1.13
C ALA A 110 -17.46 1.15 -0.36
N LEU A 111 -16.17 1.11 -0.69
CA LEU A 111 -15.64 1.07 -2.06
C LEU A 111 -14.90 -0.23 -2.28
N THR A 112 -15.07 -0.83 -3.45
CA THR A 112 -14.34 -2.02 -3.86
C THR A 112 -13.34 -1.66 -4.95
N TYR A 113 -12.07 -1.92 -4.69
CA TYR A 113 -10.95 -1.63 -5.58
C TYR A 113 -10.40 -2.91 -6.17
N SER A 114 -10.21 -2.93 -7.49
CA SER A 114 -9.70 -4.11 -8.19
C SER A 114 -8.19 -4.25 -8.07
N LEU A 115 -7.70 -5.46 -7.92
CA LEU A 115 -6.27 -5.76 -8.03
C LEU A 115 -5.81 -5.98 -9.48
N TYR A 116 -6.71 -5.90 -10.46
CA TYR A 116 -6.36 -6.09 -11.88
C TYR A 116 -5.21 -5.19 -12.37
N PRO A 117 -5.15 -3.89 -12.02
CA PRO A 117 -4.02 -3.04 -12.40
C PRO A 117 -2.67 -3.55 -11.88
N TYR A 118 -2.67 -4.31 -10.79
CA TYR A 118 -1.50 -4.87 -10.13
C TYR A 118 -1.25 -6.35 -10.50
N GLY A 119 -1.87 -6.83 -11.59
CA GLY A 119 -1.76 -8.22 -12.05
C GLY A 119 -2.65 -9.21 -11.29
N GLY A 120 -3.68 -8.74 -10.61
CA GLY A 120 -4.69 -9.54 -9.93
C GLY A 120 -4.22 -10.19 -8.62
N LYS A 121 -3.01 -9.90 -8.14
CA LYS A 121 -2.47 -10.43 -6.89
C LYS A 121 -1.32 -9.57 -6.36
N LEU A 122 -1.11 -9.64 -5.05
CA LEU A 122 0.05 -9.06 -4.36
C LEU A 122 0.96 -10.18 -3.83
N TYR A 123 2.24 -9.88 -3.63
CA TYR A 123 3.19 -10.80 -2.98
C TYR A 123 3.04 -10.71 -1.46
N PRO A 124 3.50 -11.73 -0.69
CA PRO A 124 3.54 -11.63 0.76
C PRO A 124 4.28 -10.39 1.25
N GLY A 125 3.68 -9.64 2.17
CA GLY A 125 4.25 -8.39 2.67
C GLY A 125 3.25 -7.51 3.39
N HIS A 126 3.74 -6.36 3.89
CA HIS A 126 2.92 -5.33 4.51
C HIS A 126 2.56 -4.26 3.48
N TYR A 127 1.29 -3.96 3.38
CA TYR A 127 0.71 -3.07 2.37
C TYR A 127 -0.22 -2.04 2.98
N ARG A 128 -0.48 -0.99 2.21
CA ARG A 128 -1.63 -0.12 2.42
C ARG A 128 -2.28 0.23 1.10
N ILE A 129 -3.60 0.43 1.12
CA ILE A 129 -4.34 1.05 0.04
C ILE A 129 -4.55 2.51 0.39
N ALA A 130 -4.21 3.40 -0.55
CA ALA A 130 -4.41 4.83 -0.42
C ALA A 130 -5.67 5.22 -1.18
N CYS A 131 -6.60 5.87 -0.50
CA CYS A 131 -7.81 6.47 -1.06
C CYS A 131 -7.63 7.99 -1.07
N CYS A 132 -8.02 8.65 -2.16
CA CYS A 132 -7.77 10.08 -2.34
C CYS A 132 -9.00 10.91 -1.95
N GLY A 133 -8.80 11.90 -1.10
CA GLY A 133 -9.74 13.01 -0.94
C GLY A 133 -9.72 13.91 -2.17
N ILE A 134 -10.77 14.70 -2.38
CA ILE A 134 -10.89 15.69 -3.46
C ILE A 134 -11.11 17.06 -2.84
N GLY A 135 -10.53 18.10 -3.46
CA GLY A 135 -10.68 19.50 -3.08
C GLY A 135 -9.44 20.12 -2.45
N ASP A 136 -9.56 21.33 -1.96
CA ASP A 136 -8.47 22.08 -1.34
C ASP A 136 -7.95 21.38 -0.08
N GLY A 137 -6.65 21.07 -0.07
CA GLY A 137 -6.02 20.32 1.02
C GLY A 137 -6.38 18.83 1.04
N ALA A 138 -6.78 18.28 -0.09
CA ALA A 138 -7.03 16.85 -0.25
C ALA A 138 -5.79 16.03 0.11
N ASN A 139 -5.97 15.07 1.01
CA ASN A 139 -4.92 14.17 1.47
C ASN A 139 -5.28 12.73 1.11
N ASN A 140 -4.28 11.86 1.12
CA ASN A 140 -4.50 10.43 1.03
C ASN A 140 -4.83 9.84 2.40
N TYR A 141 -5.76 8.88 2.41
CA TYR A 141 -6.19 8.13 3.57
C TYR A 141 -5.87 6.67 3.35
N TYR A 142 -5.39 5.98 4.37
CA TYR A 142 -4.79 4.67 4.22
C TYR A 142 -5.53 3.61 5.01
N ALA A 143 -5.71 2.44 4.40
CA ALA A 143 -6.06 1.20 5.10
C ALA A 143 -4.89 0.22 4.98
N GLU A 144 -4.29 -0.16 6.11
CA GLU A 144 -3.14 -1.06 6.15
C GLU A 144 -3.57 -2.52 6.25
N PHE A 145 -2.80 -3.42 5.63
CA PHE A 145 -3.05 -4.85 5.64
C PHE A 145 -1.79 -5.65 5.34
N ASN A 146 -1.82 -6.93 5.71
CA ASN A 146 -0.75 -7.87 5.43
C ASN A 146 -1.23 -8.95 4.44
N VAL A 147 -0.41 -9.24 3.44
CA VAL A 147 -0.54 -10.43 2.60
C VAL A 147 0.36 -11.51 3.18
N MET A 148 -0.22 -12.62 3.59
CA MET A 148 0.47 -13.71 4.25
C MET A 148 1.17 -14.63 3.23
N ALA A 149 2.05 -15.50 3.69
CA ALA A 149 2.79 -16.43 2.82
C ALA A 149 1.88 -17.42 2.07
N ASP A 150 0.72 -17.75 2.63
CA ASP A 150 -0.32 -18.55 2.00
C ASP A 150 -1.24 -17.74 1.08
N MET A 151 -0.88 -16.47 0.80
CA MET A 151 -1.63 -15.50 0.01
C MET A 151 -2.95 -15.05 0.64
N SER A 152 -3.25 -15.41 1.89
CA SER A 152 -4.36 -14.83 2.66
C SER A 152 -4.04 -13.39 3.07
N TYR A 153 -5.09 -12.62 3.36
CA TYR A 153 -4.99 -11.22 3.76
C TYR A 153 -5.35 -11.09 5.24
N LYS A 154 -4.55 -10.34 5.98
CA LYS A 154 -4.82 -9.98 7.37
C LYS A 154 -4.84 -8.47 7.49
N TRP A 155 -5.99 -7.94 7.91
CA TRP A 155 -6.19 -6.51 8.11
C TRP A 155 -5.69 -6.06 9.47
N GLU A 156 -5.10 -4.88 9.51
CA GLU A 156 -4.87 -4.19 10.76
C GLU A 156 -6.16 -3.48 11.15
N THR A 157 -6.79 -3.96 12.21
CA THR A 157 -7.96 -3.29 12.79
C THR A 157 -7.46 -2.04 13.50
N VAL A 158 -7.64 -0.89 12.88
CA VAL A 158 -7.51 0.38 13.60
C VAL A 158 -8.79 0.52 14.41
N GLU A 159 -8.75 0.15 15.69
CA GLU A 159 -9.80 0.53 16.62
C GLU A 159 -9.79 2.06 16.69
N PRO A 160 -10.93 2.74 16.44
CA PRO A 160 -11.01 4.18 16.67
C PRO A 160 -10.72 4.41 18.15
N THR A 161 -9.58 5.00 18.45
CA THR A 161 -9.23 5.42 19.81
C THR A 161 -10.29 6.43 20.23
N GLY A 162 -11.11 5.98 21.15
CA GLY A 162 -12.40 6.40 21.52
C GLY A 162 -12.60 7.85 21.97
N SER A 163 -13.80 8.19 21.92
CA SER A 163 -14.60 9.18 22.69
C SER A 163 -13.87 10.17 23.56
#